data_183f00ed5d2bf37455a200b10a035ffa
#
_entry.id   183f00ed5d2bf37455a200b10a035ffa
#
_cell.length_a   1.000
_cell.length_b   1.000
_cell.length_c   1.000
_cell.angle_alpha   90.00
_cell.angle_beta   90.00
_cell.angle_gamma   90.00
#
_symmetry.space_group_name_H-M   'P 1'
#
loop_
_entity.id
_entity.type
_entity.pdbx_description
1 polymer ?
#
loop_
_entity_poly.entity_id
_entity_poly.type
_entity_poly.pdbx_seq_one_letter_code
_entity_poly.pdbx_strand_id
1 'polypeptide(L)'
;TQIGLLGSDRQGAIVEKGIEGETRSYNGTDYTYYTASDLKMTQNDDGSVYYDVTIRDDLTFSDGTPITIDDVIFSMYVYCDPTYDGSATLYSQPILGLEEYREGMATLASLIAAAGEDNTDFSLWTEDQQTAFWAAVNDGGTAFAQEIVDYMAENGATDVTSAAAGWGFELADGATAKDFFMAIGNQYEWNFSSMEAETAGSALSDLIPEDVYNYSTVGVKTGDSADHIEGIQKTGDYSMRVVTTEVSANMIYQLSFAIAPLSY
;
A
#
# COMPACT_ATOMS: atom_id res chain seq x y z
N THR A 1 4.22 -16.62 15.97
CA THR A 1 3.54 -15.39 16.45
C THR A 1 4.28 -14.21 15.87
N GLN A 2 3.59 -13.31 15.17
CA GLN A 2 4.19 -12.08 14.64
C GLN A 2 4.28 -11.05 15.77
N ILE A 3 5.37 -10.29 15.80
CA ILE A 3 5.57 -9.18 16.73
C ILE A 3 5.19 -7.90 15.99
N GLY A 4 4.17 -7.18 16.50
CA GLY A 4 3.83 -5.85 16.00
C GLY A 4 4.79 -4.80 16.57
N LEU A 5 5.13 -3.78 15.78
CA LEU A 5 6.02 -2.70 16.23
C LEU A 5 5.38 -1.92 17.38
N LEU A 6 4.17 -1.40 17.20
CA LEU A 6 3.40 -0.74 18.25
C LEU A 6 2.24 -1.62 18.70
N GLY A 7 1.82 -1.47 19.94
CA GLY A 7 0.64 -2.11 20.50
C GLY A 7 -0.40 -1.07 20.95
N SER A 8 -1.63 -1.54 21.17
CA SER A 8 -2.74 -0.71 21.64
C SER A 8 -3.33 -1.25 22.93
N ASP A 9 -3.98 -0.36 23.68
CA ASP A 9 -4.76 -0.71 24.86
C ASP A 9 -6.13 -1.31 24.47
N ARG A 10 -6.96 -1.60 25.47
CA ARG A 10 -8.31 -2.15 25.29
C ARG A 10 -9.29 -1.21 24.56
N GLN A 11 -8.96 0.07 24.45
CA GLN A 11 -9.75 1.10 23.76
C GLN A 11 -9.23 1.39 22.35
N GLY A 12 -8.15 0.70 21.93
CA GLY A 12 -7.50 0.90 20.65
C GLY A 12 -6.51 2.06 20.59
N ALA A 13 -6.23 2.74 21.73
CA ALA A 13 -5.24 3.79 21.78
C ALA A 13 -3.83 3.20 21.86
N ILE A 14 -2.90 3.77 21.08
CA ILE A 14 -1.50 3.33 21.04
C ILE A 14 -0.85 3.48 22.41
N VAL A 15 -0.10 2.46 22.82
CA VAL A 15 0.73 2.46 24.04
C VAL A 15 2.06 3.11 23.71
N GLU A 16 2.39 4.22 24.39
CA GLU A 16 3.57 5.02 24.10
C GLU A 16 4.80 4.59 24.89
N LYS A 17 4.61 4.01 26.09
CA LYS A 17 5.69 3.57 27.00
C LYS A 17 5.57 2.08 27.30
N GLY A 18 5.58 1.27 26.24
CA GLY A 18 5.31 -0.15 26.35
C GLY A 18 6.48 -0.98 26.86
N ILE A 19 7.73 -0.51 26.79
CA ILE A 19 8.93 -1.24 27.24
C ILE A 19 8.90 -1.39 28.75
N GLU A 20 8.71 -0.29 29.48
CA GLU A 20 8.61 -0.30 30.95
C GLU A 20 7.20 -0.66 31.44
N GLY A 21 6.21 -0.58 30.55
CA GLY A 21 4.80 -0.81 30.85
C GLY A 21 4.05 0.48 31.16
N GLU A 22 2.95 0.68 30.46
CA GLU A 22 2.06 1.83 30.64
C GLU A 22 0.74 1.40 31.30
N THR A 23 0.41 1.99 32.46
CA THR A 23 -0.81 1.67 33.19
C THR A 23 -1.93 2.62 32.80
N ARG A 24 -3.06 2.06 32.37
CA ARG A 24 -4.28 2.79 32.01
C ARG A 24 -5.50 2.16 32.67
N SER A 25 -6.44 3.00 33.11
CA SER A 25 -7.70 2.55 33.72
C SER A 25 -8.76 2.27 32.66
N TYR A 26 -9.44 1.12 32.77
CA TYR A 26 -10.55 0.73 31.92
C TYR A 26 -11.67 0.13 32.78
N ASN A 27 -12.87 0.73 32.74
CA ASN A 27 -14.03 0.31 33.54
C ASN A 27 -13.72 0.17 35.06
N GLY A 28 -12.91 1.11 35.60
CA GLY A 28 -12.55 1.12 37.01
C GLY A 28 -11.47 0.13 37.44
N THR A 29 -10.84 -0.56 36.48
CA THR A 29 -9.72 -1.49 36.70
C THR A 29 -8.49 -0.97 35.98
N ASP A 30 -7.35 -0.97 36.68
CA ASP A 30 -6.06 -0.59 36.09
C ASP A 30 -5.40 -1.78 35.41
N TYR A 31 -4.95 -1.55 34.16
CA TYR A 31 -4.22 -2.53 33.34
C TYR A 31 -2.88 -1.95 32.93
N THR A 32 -1.83 -2.73 33.08
CA THR A 32 -0.50 -2.36 32.60
C THR A 32 -0.25 -3.06 31.25
N TYR A 33 0.09 -2.27 30.23
CA TYR A 33 0.32 -2.73 28.87
C TYR A 33 1.81 -2.71 28.60
N TYR A 34 2.35 -3.88 28.19
CA TYR A 34 3.71 -4.06 27.74
C TYR A 34 3.70 -4.33 26.24
N THR A 35 4.56 -3.64 25.50
CA THR A 35 4.69 -3.80 24.03
C THR A 35 6.15 -3.97 23.64
N ALA A 36 6.39 -4.22 22.35
CA ALA A 36 7.74 -4.39 21.80
C ALA A 36 8.54 -3.07 21.78
N SER A 37 7.88 -1.92 21.90
CA SER A 37 8.52 -0.61 21.67
C SER A 37 7.91 0.50 22.51
N ASP A 38 8.67 1.60 22.61
CA ASP A 38 8.22 2.92 23.02
C ASP A 38 8.08 3.83 21.80
N LEU A 39 7.13 4.77 21.86
CA LEU A 39 6.91 5.82 20.87
C LEU A 39 6.95 7.18 21.55
N LYS A 40 7.68 8.15 20.98
CA LYS A 40 7.62 9.55 21.35
C LYS A 40 7.29 10.38 20.11
N MET A 41 6.19 11.12 20.16
CA MET A 41 5.81 12.11 19.14
C MET A 41 6.32 13.50 19.50
N THR A 42 6.82 14.22 18.47
CA THR A 42 7.20 15.63 18.61
C THR A 42 6.71 16.38 17.38
N GLN A 43 5.81 17.34 17.57
CA GLN A 43 5.41 18.26 16.51
C GLN A 43 6.35 19.45 16.51
N ASN A 44 6.91 19.77 15.35
CA ASN A 44 7.86 20.88 15.16
C ASN A 44 7.14 22.17 14.72
N ASP A 45 7.81 23.30 14.86
CA ASP A 45 7.26 24.62 14.51
C ASP A 45 7.05 24.79 12.99
N ASP A 46 7.75 24.01 12.17
CA ASP A 46 7.61 23.98 10.70
C ASP A 46 6.44 23.10 10.20
N GLY A 47 5.71 22.47 11.13
CA GLY A 47 4.59 21.59 10.85
C GLY A 47 4.95 20.12 10.71
N SER A 48 6.24 19.80 10.59
CA SER A 48 6.70 18.40 10.56
C SER A 48 6.47 17.68 11.88
N VAL A 49 6.39 16.35 11.84
CA VAL A 49 6.23 15.53 13.04
C VAL A 49 7.29 14.45 13.08
N TYR A 50 7.95 14.31 14.22
CA TYR A 50 8.87 13.22 14.52
C TYR A 50 8.16 12.13 15.31
N TYR A 51 8.32 10.90 14.86
CA TYR A 51 7.91 9.68 15.55
C TYR A 51 9.18 8.92 15.92
N ASP A 52 9.67 9.14 17.13
CA ASP A 52 10.85 8.42 17.65
C ASP A 52 10.38 7.09 18.24
N VAL A 53 10.86 5.99 17.66
CA VAL A 53 10.54 4.63 18.08
C VAL A 53 11.79 3.99 18.63
N THR A 54 11.66 3.35 19.81
CA THR A 54 12.70 2.51 20.40
C THR A 54 12.12 1.13 20.63
N ILE A 55 12.78 0.07 20.15
CA ILE A 55 12.38 -1.32 20.40
C ILE A 55 13.19 -1.91 21.56
N ARG A 56 12.67 -2.97 22.18
CA ARG A 56 13.41 -3.75 23.18
C ARG A 56 14.60 -4.45 22.54
N ASP A 57 15.70 -4.55 23.26
CA ASP A 57 16.95 -5.18 22.84
C ASP A 57 16.99 -6.72 23.09
N ASP A 58 15.95 -7.27 23.73
CA ASP A 58 15.85 -8.69 24.06
C ASP A 58 14.85 -9.46 23.16
N LEU A 59 14.33 -8.82 22.11
CA LEU A 59 13.40 -9.44 21.18
C LEU A 59 14.13 -10.38 20.21
N THR A 60 13.50 -11.53 19.93
CA THR A 60 13.99 -12.50 18.95
C THR A 60 12.86 -13.00 18.04
N PHE A 61 13.20 -13.37 16.82
CA PHE A 61 12.32 -14.16 15.95
C PHE A 61 12.19 -15.61 16.49
N SER A 62 11.30 -16.38 15.88
CA SER A 62 11.01 -17.76 16.32
C SER A 62 12.20 -18.72 16.16
N ASP A 63 13.15 -18.40 15.30
CA ASP A 63 14.39 -19.14 15.10
C ASP A 63 15.53 -18.75 16.08
N GLY A 64 15.27 -17.77 16.94
CA GLY A 64 16.21 -17.23 17.91
C GLY A 64 17.08 -16.07 17.40
N THR A 65 16.90 -15.64 16.14
CA THR A 65 17.63 -14.48 15.59
C THR A 65 17.19 -13.20 16.31
N PRO A 66 18.10 -12.34 16.79
CA PRO A 66 17.74 -11.07 17.41
C PRO A 66 17.00 -10.14 16.43
N ILE A 67 15.99 -9.43 16.93
CA ILE A 67 15.30 -8.38 16.19
C ILE A 67 16.01 -7.06 16.45
N THR A 68 16.39 -6.38 15.39
CA THR A 68 17.01 -5.05 15.43
C THR A 68 16.15 -4.02 14.73
N ILE A 69 16.55 -2.76 14.81
CA ILE A 69 15.84 -1.69 14.11
C ILE A 69 15.96 -1.83 12.58
N ASP A 70 16.96 -2.53 12.07
CA ASP A 70 17.11 -2.80 10.64
C ASP A 70 15.97 -3.67 10.10
N ASP A 71 15.46 -4.63 10.90
CA ASP A 71 14.28 -5.43 10.55
C ASP A 71 13.01 -4.57 10.48
N VAL A 72 12.87 -3.60 11.39
CA VAL A 72 11.76 -2.64 11.39
C VAL A 72 11.80 -1.74 10.16
N ILE A 73 12.98 -1.17 9.87
CA ILE A 73 13.20 -0.32 8.70
C ILE A 73 12.94 -1.11 7.42
N PHE A 74 13.47 -2.34 7.31
CA PHE A 74 13.18 -3.22 6.18
C PHE A 74 11.67 -3.45 6.00
N SER A 75 10.96 -3.74 7.08
CA SER A 75 9.50 -3.92 7.03
C SER A 75 8.78 -2.68 6.50
N MET A 76 9.21 -1.47 6.90
CA MET A 76 8.66 -0.23 6.36
C MET A 76 8.91 -0.09 4.86
N TYR A 77 10.13 -0.40 4.40
CA TYR A 77 10.44 -0.35 2.97
C TYR A 77 9.61 -1.34 2.15
N VAL A 78 9.32 -2.54 2.68
CA VAL A 78 8.41 -3.50 2.04
C VAL A 78 7.02 -2.88 1.85
N TYR A 79 6.46 -2.23 2.87
CA TYR A 79 5.14 -1.58 2.77
C TYR A 79 5.15 -0.30 1.90
N CYS A 80 6.31 0.34 1.73
CA CYS A 80 6.47 1.53 0.90
C CYS A 80 6.90 1.23 -0.54
N ASP A 81 7.23 -0.04 -0.85
CA ASP A 81 7.63 -0.44 -2.19
C ASP A 81 6.48 -0.22 -3.19
N PRO A 82 6.73 0.38 -4.38
CA PRO A 82 5.70 0.55 -5.41
C PRO A 82 5.04 -0.75 -5.87
N THR A 83 5.73 -1.89 -5.73
CA THR A 83 5.24 -3.22 -6.12
C THR A 83 4.48 -3.95 -5.02
N TYR A 84 4.36 -3.33 -3.82
CA TYR A 84 3.61 -3.92 -2.72
C TYR A 84 2.12 -4.00 -3.04
N ASP A 85 1.57 -5.21 -3.06
CA ASP A 85 0.19 -5.53 -3.44
C ASP A 85 -0.81 -5.56 -2.27
N GLY A 86 -0.36 -5.20 -1.07
CA GLY A 86 -1.19 -5.13 0.12
C GLY A 86 -1.82 -3.76 0.35
N SER A 87 -2.17 -3.48 1.61
CA SER A 87 -2.81 -2.22 1.99
C SER A 87 -1.94 -0.99 1.73
N ALA A 88 -2.49 0.01 1.03
CA ALA A 88 -1.87 1.29 0.72
C ALA A 88 -1.65 2.21 1.94
N THR A 89 -2.01 1.79 3.14
CA THR A 89 -2.18 2.68 4.29
C THR A 89 -0.90 3.33 4.78
N LEU A 90 0.26 2.66 4.70
CA LEU A 90 1.54 3.25 5.12
C LEU A 90 2.09 4.20 4.05
N TYR A 91 2.11 3.78 2.78
CA TYR A 91 2.68 4.61 1.73
C TYR A 91 1.80 5.82 1.32
N SER A 92 0.57 5.88 1.82
CA SER A 92 -0.29 7.08 1.70
C SER A 92 -0.03 8.13 2.78
N GLN A 93 0.88 7.85 3.74
CA GLN A 93 1.22 8.82 4.77
C GLN A 93 2.24 9.84 4.24
N PRO A 94 2.22 11.10 4.75
CA PRO A 94 3.11 12.16 4.29
C PRO A 94 4.53 12.00 4.86
N ILE A 95 5.17 10.84 4.64
CA ILE A 95 6.54 10.58 5.09
C ILE A 95 7.50 11.35 4.18
N LEU A 96 8.42 12.09 4.79
CA LEU A 96 9.40 12.90 4.06
C LEU A 96 10.24 12.04 3.09
N GLY A 97 10.28 12.44 1.82
CA GLY A 97 11.04 11.74 0.78
C GLY A 97 10.41 10.44 0.27
N LEU A 98 9.19 10.11 0.70
CA LEU A 98 8.50 8.89 0.26
C LEU A 98 8.00 9.02 -1.18
N GLU A 99 7.49 10.18 -1.57
CA GLU A 99 7.04 10.45 -2.93
C GLU A 99 8.20 10.31 -3.92
N GLU A 100 9.33 10.96 -3.64
CA GLU A 100 10.54 10.90 -4.45
C GLU A 100 11.15 9.49 -4.53
N TYR A 101 11.01 8.69 -3.47
CA TYR A 101 11.41 7.29 -3.48
C TYR A 101 10.52 6.46 -4.40
N ARG A 102 9.20 6.69 -4.37
CA ARG A 102 8.22 5.93 -5.16
C ARG A 102 8.17 6.38 -6.62
N GLU A 103 8.39 7.66 -6.94
CA GLU A 103 8.38 8.19 -8.31
C GLU A 103 9.45 7.56 -9.22
N GLY A 104 10.56 7.12 -8.67
CA GLY A 104 11.62 6.47 -9.43
C GLY A 104 11.38 5.00 -9.73
N MET A 105 10.29 4.43 -9.26
CA MET A 105 9.85 3.07 -9.54
C MET A 105 8.35 3.06 -9.81
N ALA A 106 7.94 2.24 -10.79
CA ALA A 106 6.53 2.02 -11.08
C ALA A 106 6.29 0.55 -11.41
N THR A 107 5.06 0.09 -11.34
CA THR A 107 4.73 -1.26 -11.75
C THR A 107 4.70 -1.37 -13.28
N LEU A 108 5.04 -2.54 -13.80
CA LEU A 108 4.99 -2.79 -15.24
C LEU A 108 3.57 -2.53 -15.79
N ALA A 109 2.53 -2.95 -15.06
CA ALA A 109 1.14 -2.73 -15.46
C ALA A 109 0.80 -1.23 -15.58
N SER A 110 1.16 -0.41 -14.59
CA SER A 110 0.89 1.03 -14.60
C SER A 110 1.62 1.76 -15.72
N LEU A 111 2.86 1.35 -16.01
CA LEU A 111 3.66 1.95 -17.07
C LEU A 111 3.08 1.65 -18.46
N ILE A 112 2.74 0.38 -18.74
CA ILE A 112 2.14 0.00 -20.04
C ILE A 112 0.77 0.70 -20.21
N ALA A 113 -0.03 0.75 -19.15
CA ALA A 113 -1.32 1.44 -19.20
C ALA A 113 -1.16 2.95 -19.48
N ALA A 114 -0.22 3.62 -18.82
CA ALA A 114 0.05 5.05 -19.02
C ALA A 114 0.60 5.36 -20.42
N ALA A 115 1.41 4.47 -20.99
CA ALA A 115 1.96 4.62 -22.33
C ALA A 115 0.90 4.48 -23.44
N GLY A 116 -0.17 3.72 -23.17
CA GLY A 116 -1.26 3.49 -24.13
C GLY A 116 -1.02 2.33 -25.09
N GLU A 117 -2.11 1.89 -25.74
CA GLU A 117 -2.11 0.71 -26.62
C GLU A 117 -1.24 0.90 -27.87
N ASP A 118 -1.17 2.14 -28.39
CA ASP A 118 -0.42 2.49 -29.59
C ASP A 118 1.07 2.83 -29.33
N ASN A 119 1.57 2.62 -28.10
CA ASN A 119 2.96 2.91 -27.76
C ASN A 119 3.93 2.08 -28.59
N THR A 120 5.01 2.72 -29.04
CA THR A 120 6.10 2.11 -29.82
C THR A 120 7.46 2.22 -29.16
N ASP A 121 7.53 2.77 -27.94
CA ASP A 121 8.75 2.83 -27.13
C ASP A 121 8.76 1.64 -26.16
N PHE A 122 9.69 0.72 -26.37
CA PHE A 122 9.86 -0.50 -25.56
C PHE A 122 11.16 -0.45 -24.74
N SER A 123 11.59 0.76 -24.32
CA SER A 123 12.82 0.93 -23.53
C SER A 123 12.72 0.35 -22.11
N LEU A 124 11.50 0.24 -21.55
CA LEU A 124 11.26 -0.24 -20.19
C LEU A 124 10.56 -1.61 -20.12
N TRP A 125 10.00 -2.09 -21.22
CA TRP A 125 9.34 -3.40 -21.35
C TRP A 125 9.44 -3.90 -22.81
N THR A 126 9.02 -5.13 -23.06
CA THR A 126 9.03 -5.69 -24.40
C THR A 126 7.71 -5.46 -25.15
N GLU A 127 7.76 -5.51 -26.49
CA GLU A 127 6.56 -5.46 -27.34
C GLU A 127 5.57 -6.59 -26.98
N ASP A 128 6.10 -7.80 -26.67
CA ASP A 128 5.27 -8.94 -26.26
C ASP A 128 4.53 -8.66 -24.94
N GLN A 129 5.19 -8.02 -23.98
CA GLN A 129 4.56 -7.64 -22.72
C GLN A 129 3.45 -6.62 -22.91
N GLN A 130 3.65 -5.61 -23.76
CA GLN A 130 2.60 -4.65 -24.12
C GLN A 130 1.42 -5.33 -24.82
N THR A 131 1.70 -6.19 -25.79
CA THR A 131 0.67 -6.93 -26.52
C THR A 131 -0.15 -7.82 -25.59
N ALA A 132 0.50 -8.55 -24.68
CA ALA A 132 -0.18 -9.40 -23.70
C ALA A 132 -1.05 -8.58 -22.74
N PHE A 133 -0.53 -7.45 -22.24
CA PHE A 133 -1.28 -6.55 -21.34
C PHE A 133 -2.56 -6.02 -22.02
N TRP A 134 -2.44 -5.48 -23.22
CA TRP A 134 -3.62 -4.91 -23.91
C TRP A 134 -4.61 -5.97 -24.38
N ALA A 135 -4.15 -7.18 -24.73
CA ALA A 135 -5.04 -8.31 -24.96
C ALA A 135 -5.84 -8.66 -23.71
N ALA A 136 -5.18 -8.72 -22.55
CA ALA A 136 -5.84 -8.99 -21.27
C ALA A 136 -6.84 -7.89 -20.89
N VAL A 137 -6.52 -6.61 -21.11
CA VAL A 137 -7.44 -5.46 -20.88
C VAL A 137 -8.65 -5.55 -21.82
N ASN A 138 -8.41 -5.83 -23.10
CA ASN A 138 -9.47 -5.88 -24.12
C ASN A 138 -10.44 -7.05 -23.90
N ASP A 139 -9.95 -8.18 -23.42
CA ASP A 139 -10.73 -9.40 -23.19
C ASP A 139 -11.18 -9.49 -21.72
N GLY A 140 -10.30 -9.89 -20.82
CA GLY A 140 -10.60 -10.16 -19.41
C GLY A 140 -11.03 -8.92 -18.62
N GLY A 141 -10.33 -7.81 -18.81
CA GLY A 141 -10.67 -6.55 -18.14
C GLY A 141 -12.02 -5.98 -18.57
N THR A 142 -12.29 -6.03 -19.90
CA THR A 142 -13.61 -5.63 -20.43
C THR A 142 -14.72 -6.54 -19.91
N ALA A 143 -14.47 -7.86 -19.82
CA ALA A 143 -15.44 -8.81 -19.25
C ALA A 143 -15.71 -8.52 -17.77
N PHE A 144 -14.66 -8.23 -16.98
CA PHE A 144 -14.80 -7.86 -15.56
C PHE A 144 -15.71 -6.64 -15.37
N ALA A 145 -15.45 -5.57 -16.11
CA ALA A 145 -16.28 -4.36 -16.06
C ALA A 145 -17.69 -4.61 -16.59
N GLN A 146 -17.87 -5.48 -17.59
CA GLN A 146 -19.18 -5.83 -18.13
C GLN A 146 -20.03 -6.56 -17.08
N GLU A 147 -19.46 -7.43 -16.24
CA GLU A 147 -20.20 -8.06 -15.15
C GLU A 147 -20.76 -7.03 -14.15
N ILE A 148 -20.00 -5.94 -13.88
CA ILE A 148 -20.49 -4.83 -13.04
C ILE A 148 -21.66 -4.10 -13.75
N VAL A 149 -21.53 -3.84 -15.06
CA VAL A 149 -22.58 -3.20 -15.85
C VAL A 149 -23.86 -4.04 -15.85
N ASP A 150 -23.74 -5.35 -16.04
CA ASP A 150 -24.88 -6.28 -16.05
C ASP A 150 -25.57 -6.32 -14.68
N TYR A 151 -24.81 -6.40 -13.60
CA TYR A 151 -25.32 -6.32 -12.23
C TYR A 151 -26.06 -4.99 -11.97
N MET A 152 -25.47 -3.87 -12.41
CA MET A 152 -26.09 -2.54 -12.24
C MET A 152 -27.33 -2.36 -13.14
N ALA A 153 -27.38 -3.02 -14.28
CA ALA A 153 -28.59 -3.01 -15.14
C ALA A 153 -29.79 -3.68 -14.44
N GLU A 154 -29.57 -4.75 -13.66
CA GLU A 154 -30.61 -5.35 -12.81
C GLU A 154 -31.10 -4.37 -11.73
N ASN A 155 -30.28 -3.38 -11.36
CA ASN A 155 -30.58 -2.34 -10.38
C ASN A 155 -30.98 -1.00 -11.01
N GLY A 156 -31.25 -0.97 -12.32
CA GLY A 156 -31.87 0.17 -13.01
C GLY A 156 -30.90 1.04 -13.83
N ALA A 157 -29.63 0.67 -13.96
CA ALA A 157 -28.73 1.35 -14.90
C ALA A 157 -29.16 1.06 -16.35
N THR A 158 -29.03 2.06 -17.22
CA THR A 158 -29.50 1.99 -18.62
C THR A 158 -28.36 1.87 -19.64
N ASP A 159 -27.13 2.15 -19.20
CA ASP A 159 -25.92 2.13 -20.01
C ASP A 159 -24.68 2.02 -19.09
N VAL A 160 -23.49 1.91 -19.70
CA VAL A 160 -22.20 1.80 -18.96
C VAL A 160 -21.96 3.03 -18.09
N THR A 161 -22.26 4.24 -18.58
CA THR A 161 -22.01 5.48 -17.83
C THR A 161 -22.86 5.54 -16.56
N SER A 162 -24.15 5.20 -16.63
CA SER A 162 -25.03 5.15 -15.45
C SER A 162 -24.68 4.00 -14.51
N ALA A 163 -24.22 2.86 -15.04
CA ALA A 163 -23.74 1.74 -14.24
C ALA A 163 -22.48 2.14 -13.45
N ALA A 164 -21.49 2.72 -14.11
CA ALA A 164 -20.26 3.20 -13.49
C ALA A 164 -20.55 4.27 -12.40
N ALA A 165 -21.43 5.24 -12.68
CA ALA A 165 -21.83 6.25 -11.70
C ALA A 165 -22.48 5.64 -10.46
N GLY A 166 -23.35 4.65 -10.64
CA GLY A 166 -23.96 3.89 -9.54
C GLY A 166 -22.94 3.05 -8.74
N TRP A 167 -21.81 2.69 -9.36
CA TRP A 167 -20.69 1.96 -8.74
C TRP A 167 -19.65 2.87 -8.09
N GLY A 168 -19.75 4.21 -8.31
CA GLY A 168 -18.86 5.20 -7.72
C GLY A 168 -17.77 5.74 -8.67
N PHE A 169 -17.92 5.50 -9.98
CA PHE A 169 -17.00 5.99 -11.02
C PHE A 169 -17.68 6.99 -11.96
N GLU A 170 -16.96 8.05 -12.33
CA GLU A 170 -17.44 9.03 -13.31
C GLU A 170 -16.84 8.74 -14.68
N LEU A 171 -17.69 8.48 -15.67
CA LEU A 171 -17.32 8.26 -17.06
C LEU A 171 -18.04 9.24 -17.99
N ALA A 172 -17.44 9.50 -19.14
CA ALA A 172 -18.08 10.29 -20.19
C ALA A 172 -19.29 9.56 -20.79
N ASP A 173 -20.23 10.33 -21.36
CA ASP A 173 -21.38 9.78 -22.08
C ASP A 173 -20.92 8.87 -23.23
N GLY A 174 -21.52 7.69 -23.33
CA GLY A 174 -21.20 6.71 -24.36
C GLY A 174 -19.94 5.89 -24.10
N ALA A 175 -19.41 5.91 -22.86
CA ALA A 175 -18.30 5.06 -22.45
C ALA A 175 -18.61 3.58 -22.64
N THR A 176 -17.58 2.80 -22.90
CA THR A 176 -17.62 1.35 -23.06
C THR A 176 -17.24 0.64 -21.75
N ALA A 177 -17.46 -0.69 -21.66
CA ALA A 177 -16.97 -1.51 -20.54
C ALA A 177 -15.45 -1.46 -20.43
N LYS A 178 -14.70 -1.36 -21.56
CA LYS A 178 -13.25 -1.13 -21.54
C LYS A 178 -12.91 0.19 -20.85
N ASP A 179 -13.61 1.30 -21.17
CA ASP A 179 -13.38 2.59 -20.52
C ASP A 179 -13.65 2.52 -19.02
N PHE A 180 -14.64 1.74 -18.60
CA PHE A 180 -14.92 1.50 -17.19
C PHE A 180 -13.78 0.72 -16.53
N PHE A 181 -13.28 -0.34 -17.15
CA PHE A 181 -12.12 -1.08 -16.62
C PHE A 181 -10.87 -0.19 -16.54
N MET A 182 -10.63 0.67 -17.54
CA MET A 182 -9.55 1.64 -17.51
C MET A 182 -9.68 2.62 -16.33
N ALA A 183 -10.90 3.07 -16.01
CA ALA A 183 -11.15 3.93 -14.86
C ALA A 183 -10.87 3.21 -13.53
N ILE A 184 -11.27 1.95 -13.41
CA ILE A 184 -10.93 1.10 -12.25
C ILE A 184 -9.41 0.97 -12.15
N GLY A 185 -8.71 0.62 -13.24
CA GLY A 185 -7.26 0.51 -13.29
C GLY A 185 -6.56 1.78 -12.80
N ASN A 186 -6.99 2.93 -13.28
CA ASN A 186 -6.43 4.22 -12.90
C ASN A 186 -6.68 4.57 -11.41
N GLN A 187 -7.85 4.23 -10.87
CA GLN A 187 -8.16 4.46 -9.45
C GLN A 187 -7.29 3.63 -8.52
N TYR A 188 -6.95 2.42 -8.92
CA TYR A 188 -6.15 1.48 -8.13
C TYR A 188 -4.67 1.40 -8.60
N GLU A 189 -4.20 2.38 -9.41
CA GLU A 189 -2.84 2.43 -9.93
C GLU A 189 -2.41 1.11 -10.61
N TRP A 190 -3.35 0.43 -11.24
CA TRP A 190 -3.18 -0.86 -11.90
C TRP A 190 -2.70 -2.01 -10.98
N ASN A 191 -2.97 -1.88 -9.67
CA ASN A 191 -2.80 -2.98 -8.74
C ASN A 191 -3.98 -3.96 -8.87
N PHE A 192 -3.80 -5.04 -9.62
CA PHE A 192 -4.85 -6.00 -9.91
C PHE A 192 -5.46 -6.63 -8.66
N SER A 193 -4.67 -6.88 -7.62
CA SER A 193 -5.16 -7.40 -6.34
C SER A 193 -6.10 -6.41 -5.65
N SER A 194 -5.81 -5.12 -5.72
CA SER A 194 -6.70 -4.08 -5.17
C SER A 194 -7.96 -3.87 -6.03
N MET A 195 -7.83 -4.03 -7.36
CA MET A 195 -8.97 -3.95 -8.30
C MET A 195 -9.99 -5.07 -8.08
N GLU A 196 -9.59 -6.21 -7.51
CA GLU A 196 -10.49 -7.31 -7.13
C GLU A 196 -11.65 -6.86 -6.20
N ALA A 197 -11.46 -5.77 -5.46
CA ALA A 197 -12.51 -5.22 -4.58
C ALA A 197 -13.76 -4.77 -5.34
N GLU A 198 -13.64 -4.48 -6.64
CA GLU A 198 -14.72 -4.01 -7.50
C GLU A 198 -15.51 -5.16 -8.16
N THR A 199 -15.23 -6.42 -7.84
CA THR A 199 -15.92 -7.55 -8.49
C THR A 199 -17.43 -7.54 -8.25
N ALA A 200 -18.20 -7.80 -9.31
CA ALA A 200 -19.63 -8.10 -9.25
C ALA A 200 -19.93 -9.59 -9.52
N GLY A 201 -18.93 -10.38 -9.90
CA GLY A 201 -19.10 -11.79 -10.27
C GLY A 201 -17.77 -12.55 -10.19
N SER A 202 -17.07 -12.66 -11.31
CA SER A 202 -15.80 -13.37 -11.41
C SER A 202 -14.66 -12.62 -10.72
N ALA A 203 -13.70 -13.34 -10.16
CA ALA A 203 -12.46 -12.73 -9.74
C ALA A 203 -11.67 -12.22 -10.94
N LEU A 204 -10.97 -11.08 -10.81
CA LEU A 204 -10.15 -10.55 -11.88
C LEU A 204 -9.00 -11.49 -12.24
N SER A 205 -8.45 -12.20 -11.25
CA SER A 205 -7.43 -13.25 -11.41
C SER A 205 -7.90 -14.47 -12.23
N ASP A 206 -9.21 -14.69 -12.36
CA ASP A 206 -9.78 -15.73 -13.22
C ASP A 206 -9.93 -15.26 -14.68
N LEU A 207 -9.97 -13.95 -14.92
CA LEU A 207 -10.20 -13.32 -16.22
C LEU A 207 -8.93 -12.81 -16.88
N ILE A 208 -7.90 -12.44 -16.11
CA ILE A 208 -6.61 -11.96 -16.59
C ILE A 208 -5.61 -13.13 -16.53
N PRO A 209 -4.82 -13.41 -17.60
CA PRO A 209 -3.75 -14.40 -17.54
C PRO A 209 -2.77 -14.14 -16.40
N GLU A 210 -2.32 -15.20 -15.70
CA GLU A 210 -1.49 -15.11 -14.49
C GLU A 210 -0.20 -14.31 -14.72
N ASP A 211 0.44 -14.47 -15.86
CA ASP A 211 1.66 -13.75 -16.22
C ASP A 211 1.40 -12.24 -16.33
N VAL A 212 0.28 -11.81 -16.90
CA VAL A 212 -0.12 -10.40 -16.98
C VAL A 212 -0.59 -9.88 -15.63
N TYR A 213 -1.33 -10.69 -14.86
CA TYR A 213 -1.75 -10.32 -13.51
C TYR A 213 -0.55 -9.95 -12.62
N ASN A 214 0.56 -10.69 -12.79
CA ASN A 214 1.82 -10.40 -12.07
C ASN A 214 2.49 -9.09 -12.51
N TYR A 215 2.11 -8.44 -13.62
CA TYR A 215 2.66 -7.13 -14.01
C TYR A 215 2.35 -6.04 -12.97
N SER A 216 1.32 -6.20 -12.16
CA SER A 216 1.00 -5.30 -11.06
C SER A 216 1.99 -5.35 -9.89
N THR A 217 2.85 -6.36 -9.85
CA THR A 217 3.88 -6.56 -8.80
C THR A 217 5.31 -6.53 -9.36
N VAL A 218 5.47 -6.40 -10.67
CA VAL A 218 6.79 -6.26 -11.31
C VAL A 218 7.21 -4.79 -11.27
N GLY A 219 8.21 -4.47 -10.43
CA GLY A 219 8.81 -3.14 -10.36
C GLY A 219 9.74 -2.85 -11.53
N VAL A 220 9.57 -1.68 -12.12
CA VAL A 220 10.41 -1.16 -13.21
C VAL A 220 11.02 0.17 -12.77
N LYS A 221 12.35 0.29 -12.86
CA LYS A 221 13.05 1.53 -12.56
C LYS A 221 12.86 2.51 -13.72
N THR A 222 12.25 3.68 -13.44
CA THR A 222 11.85 4.66 -14.47
C THR A 222 12.77 5.88 -14.55
N GLY A 223 13.72 6.02 -13.63
CA GLY A 223 14.61 7.18 -13.59
C GLY A 223 15.45 7.25 -12.32
N ASP A 224 15.89 8.43 -11.99
CA ASP A 224 16.63 8.71 -10.77
C ASP A 224 15.63 8.73 -9.58
N SER A 225 15.38 7.57 -9.00
CA SER A 225 14.69 7.47 -7.71
C SER A 225 15.63 7.89 -6.60
N ALA A 226 15.07 8.45 -5.54
CA ALA A 226 15.82 8.57 -4.29
C ALA A 226 16.25 7.16 -3.84
N ASP A 227 17.50 6.97 -3.45
CA ASP A 227 18.03 5.68 -3.02
C ASP A 227 17.42 5.21 -1.68
N HIS A 228 16.78 6.15 -0.95
CA HIS A 228 16.16 5.89 0.34
C HIS A 228 15.05 6.92 0.63
N ILE A 229 14.20 6.58 1.59
CA ILE A 229 13.14 7.48 2.10
C ILE A 229 13.76 8.35 3.19
N GLU A 230 13.91 9.66 2.94
CA GLU A 230 14.60 10.60 3.85
C GLU A 230 13.98 10.62 5.25
N GLY A 231 12.66 10.46 5.34
CA GLY A 231 11.89 10.42 6.58
C GLY A 231 12.02 9.13 7.38
N ILE A 232 12.73 8.09 6.91
CA ILE A 232 12.98 6.87 7.66
C ILE A 232 14.45 6.84 8.09
N GLN A 233 14.71 7.16 9.35
CA GLN A 233 16.06 7.41 9.85
C GLN A 233 16.42 6.43 10.97
N LYS A 234 17.49 5.64 10.78
CA LYS A 234 18.10 4.85 11.85
C LYS A 234 18.81 5.80 12.82
N THR A 235 18.46 5.74 14.11
CA THR A 235 19.09 6.57 15.16
C THR A 235 19.95 5.75 16.13
N GLY A 236 19.83 4.42 16.10
CA GLY A 236 20.62 3.48 16.89
C GLY A 236 20.27 2.04 16.50
N ASP A 237 20.91 1.03 17.14
CA ASP A 237 20.68 -0.37 16.82
C ASP A 237 19.25 -0.83 17.16
N TYR A 238 18.60 -0.14 18.10
CA TYR A 238 17.23 -0.40 18.56
C TYR A 238 16.34 0.84 18.47
N SER A 239 16.71 1.85 17.70
CA SER A 239 15.93 3.08 17.59
C SER A 239 15.94 3.67 16.20
N MET A 240 14.81 4.29 15.84
CA MET A 240 14.61 4.98 14.57
C MET A 240 13.74 6.22 14.75
N ARG A 241 13.77 7.10 13.79
CA ARG A 241 12.86 8.22 13.64
C ARG A 241 12.12 8.13 12.33
N VAL A 242 10.81 8.31 12.36
CA VAL A 242 10.02 8.60 11.17
C VAL A 242 9.65 10.07 11.18
N VAL A 243 9.86 10.74 10.04
CA VAL A 243 9.54 12.17 9.84
C VAL A 243 8.39 12.26 8.85
N THR A 244 7.30 12.93 9.25
CA THR A 244 6.24 13.34 8.31
C THR A 244 6.30 14.83 8.05
N THR A 245 5.92 15.25 6.85
CA THR A 245 5.94 16.67 6.45
C THR A 245 4.82 17.48 7.08
N GLU A 246 3.79 16.79 7.58
CA GLU A 246 2.63 17.38 8.24
C GLU A 246 2.03 16.41 9.26
N VAL A 247 1.10 16.88 10.06
CA VAL A 247 0.37 16.07 11.03
C VAL A 247 -0.59 15.13 10.30
N SER A 248 -0.45 13.83 10.53
CA SER A 248 -1.42 12.81 10.10
C SER A 248 -1.99 12.08 11.32
N ALA A 249 -3.30 12.16 11.50
CA ALA A 249 -3.99 11.50 12.62
C ALA A 249 -3.88 9.97 12.57
N ASN A 250 -3.66 9.40 11.38
CA ASN A 250 -3.58 7.97 11.18
C ASN A 250 -2.16 7.41 11.28
N MET A 251 -1.12 8.24 11.20
CA MET A 251 0.27 7.80 11.12
C MET A 251 0.68 6.84 12.24
N ILE A 252 0.30 7.14 13.48
CA ILE A 252 0.64 6.28 14.62
C ILE A 252 0.07 4.87 14.52
N TYR A 253 -1.11 4.72 13.91
CA TYR A 253 -1.74 3.42 13.70
C TYR A 253 -1.08 2.66 12.57
N GLN A 254 -0.52 3.35 11.57
CA GLN A 254 0.22 2.72 10.47
C GLN A 254 1.58 2.17 10.92
N LEU A 255 2.12 2.62 12.05
CA LEU A 255 3.31 2.06 12.68
C LEU A 255 3.04 0.77 13.49
N SER A 256 1.81 0.25 13.49
CA SER A 256 1.44 -0.99 14.20
C SER A 256 1.61 -2.26 13.33
N PHE A 257 2.46 -2.21 12.30
CA PHE A 257 2.72 -3.34 11.41
C PHE A 257 3.53 -4.45 12.08
N ALA A 258 3.49 -5.65 11.49
CA ALA A 258 4.30 -6.79 11.93
C ALA A 258 5.74 -6.65 11.42
N ILE A 259 6.72 -6.91 12.30
CA ILE A 259 8.14 -6.87 11.95
C ILE A 259 8.50 -8.15 11.19
N ALA A 260 9.05 -8.00 9.99
CA ALA A 260 9.59 -9.06 9.17
C ALA A 260 11.13 -9.11 9.27
N PRO A 261 11.76 -10.30 9.24
CA PRO A 261 13.19 -10.41 9.27
C PRO A 261 13.84 -9.94 7.96
N LEU A 262 14.88 -9.12 8.08
CA LEU A 262 15.71 -8.68 6.94
C LEU A 262 16.49 -9.84 6.28
N SER A 263 16.71 -10.93 7.01
CA SER A 263 17.59 -12.04 6.61
C SER A 263 16.91 -13.15 5.80
N TYR A 264 15.68 -12.99 5.34
CA TYR A 264 14.99 -13.96 4.50
C TYR A 264 14.89 -13.51 3.04
#